data_f0c710407040fdde96db5068bf9a37bc
#
_entry.id   f0c710407040fdde96db5068bf9a37bc
#
_cell.length_a   1.000
_cell.length_b   1.000
_cell.length_c   1.000
_cell.angle_alpha   90.00
_cell.angle_beta   90.00
_cell.angle_gamma   90.00
#
_symmetry.space_group_name_H-M   'P 1'
#
loop_
_entity.id
_entity.type
_entity.pdbx_description
1 polymer ?
#
loop_
_entity_poly.entity_id
_entity_poly.type
_entity_poly.pdbx_seq_one_letter_code
_entity_poly.pdbx_strand_id
1 'polypeptide(L)'
;MKIDKRKNYYIILDTETTASCTPEENIERKIMEKLVYDLGYTIATKSEIVIKRNYLVKEIYENNDLMNNAYFNSKKPMYDEMVENNQVEVKPFAEIVKIMQNDIAETGVKFFGAYNVGFDLDALMQTSNFIYPNIFKMFFKKTKSGKFAPDTIKFCQAYLFRKELEIIDLWTMACQTLCSQKTFQAFYLQETARGNIKSNAEIVYNYIEDLEGNFAEDHTALSDSIIETRILQRILRIRKTLETKFAFLPYRLIERVV
;
A
#
# COMPACT_ATOMS: atom_id res chain seq x y z
N MET A 1 10.77 -20.60 10.19
CA MET A 1 11.70 -19.45 10.32
C MET A 1 11.86 -19.10 11.79
N LYS A 2 13.07 -18.74 12.29
CA LYS A 2 13.27 -18.36 13.71
C LYS A 2 13.11 -16.83 13.83
N ILE A 3 12.04 -16.39 14.45
CA ILE A 3 11.75 -14.97 14.67
C ILE A 3 12.59 -14.42 15.82
N ASP A 4 13.36 -13.35 15.58
CA ASP A 4 14.11 -12.63 16.62
C ASP A 4 13.24 -11.54 17.24
N LYS A 5 12.65 -11.81 18.39
CA LYS A 5 11.74 -10.89 19.12
C LYS A 5 12.38 -9.55 19.55
N ARG A 6 13.70 -9.40 19.43
CA ARG A 6 14.41 -8.14 19.72
C ARG A 6 14.35 -7.15 18.55
N LYS A 7 14.04 -7.63 17.34
CA LYS A 7 13.90 -6.80 16.14
C LYS A 7 12.50 -6.18 16.08
N ASN A 8 12.40 -5.01 15.48
CA ASN A 8 11.12 -4.45 15.07
C ASN A 8 10.75 -5.03 13.70
N TYR A 9 9.51 -5.49 13.60
CA TYR A 9 8.91 -5.98 12.35
C TYR A 9 7.86 -5.00 11.87
N TYR A 10 7.83 -4.79 10.57
CA TYR A 10 6.95 -3.90 9.84
C TYR A 10 6.18 -4.73 8.82
N ILE A 11 4.86 -4.57 8.74
CA ILE A 11 4.09 -5.05 7.60
C ILE A 11 3.93 -3.89 6.62
N ILE A 12 4.37 -4.11 5.39
CA ILE A 12 4.21 -3.16 4.29
C ILE A 12 3.28 -3.83 3.28
N LEU A 13 2.20 -3.13 2.96
CA LEU A 13 1.10 -3.66 2.16
C LEU A 13 0.79 -2.67 1.05
N ASP A 14 0.56 -3.22 -0.14
CA ASP A 14 0.04 -2.51 -1.29
C ASP A 14 -1.21 -3.21 -1.81
N THR A 15 -2.08 -2.45 -2.49
CA THR A 15 -3.35 -2.95 -3.03
C THR A 15 -3.60 -2.46 -4.43
N GLU A 16 -3.92 -3.39 -5.35
CA GLU A 16 -4.50 -3.04 -6.63
C GLU A 16 -6.03 -3.05 -6.53
N THR A 17 -6.66 -2.00 -7.05
CA THR A 17 -8.10 -1.77 -6.85
C THR A 17 -8.85 -1.61 -8.16
N THR A 18 -10.17 -1.84 -8.09
CA THR A 18 -11.07 -1.60 -9.23
C THR A 18 -11.11 -0.13 -9.65
N ALA A 19 -10.91 0.80 -8.72
CA ALA A 19 -11.00 2.24 -8.96
C ALA A 19 -9.61 2.88 -9.11
N SER A 20 -9.50 3.89 -9.97
CA SER A 20 -8.35 4.77 -10.09
C SER A 20 -8.23 5.73 -8.89
N CYS A 21 -7.06 6.33 -8.74
CA CYS A 21 -6.84 7.47 -7.83
C CYS A 21 -7.56 8.75 -8.31
N THR A 22 -7.92 8.84 -9.60
CA THR A 22 -8.55 10.00 -10.23
C THR A 22 -10.08 9.89 -10.23
N PRO A 23 -10.82 10.82 -9.60
CA PRO A 23 -12.26 10.78 -9.55
C PRO A 23 -12.93 10.81 -10.93
N GLU A 24 -12.35 11.56 -11.88
CA GLU A 24 -12.86 11.71 -13.25
C GLU A 24 -12.88 10.37 -13.98
N GLU A 25 -11.80 9.59 -13.90
CA GLU A 25 -11.71 8.26 -14.51
C GLU A 25 -12.70 7.28 -13.90
N ASN A 26 -12.92 7.38 -12.58
CA ASN A 26 -13.90 6.54 -11.89
C ASN A 26 -15.33 6.85 -12.34
N ILE A 27 -15.66 8.13 -12.57
CA ILE A 27 -16.97 8.54 -13.07
C ILE A 27 -17.21 8.00 -14.49
N GLU A 28 -16.23 8.11 -15.38
CA GLU A 28 -16.32 7.59 -16.74
C GLU A 28 -16.54 6.07 -16.75
N ARG A 29 -15.86 5.34 -15.86
CA ARG A 29 -15.97 3.88 -15.72
C ARG A 29 -17.15 3.44 -14.88
N LYS A 30 -17.92 4.36 -14.28
CA LYS A 30 -19.02 4.09 -13.34
C LYS A 30 -18.58 3.26 -12.12
N ILE A 31 -17.33 3.45 -11.67
CA ILE A 31 -16.79 2.79 -10.50
C ILE A 31 -16.93 3.73 -9.31
N MET A 32 -17.67 3.31 -8.29
CA MET A 32 -17.93 4.11 -7.09
C MET A 32 -17.08 3.69 -5.89
N GLU A 33 -16.54 2.49 -5.90
CA GLU A 33 -15.84 1.90 -4.75
C GLU A 33 -14.46 1.39 -5.15
N LYS A 34 -13.49 1.61 -4.27
CA LYS A 34 -12.12 1.09 -4.39
C LYS A 34 -12.08 -0.32 -3.80
N LEU A 35 -12.43 -1.32 -4.61
CA LEU A 35 -12.43 -2.70 -4.16
C LEU A 35 -11.10 -3.36 -4.51
N VAL A 36 -10.46 -3.95 -3.52
CA VAL A 36 -9.17 -4.62 -3.67
C VAL A 36 -9.36 -5.94 -4.40
N TYR A 37 -8.72 -6.11 -5.56
CA TYR A 37 -8.66 -7.38 -6.26
C TYR A 37 -7.30 -8.08 -6.12
N ASP A 38 -6.19 -7.33 -5.97
CA ASP A 38 -4.87 -7.87 -5.68
C ASP A 38 -4.35 -7.27 -4.37
N LEU A 39 -3.90 -8.11 -3.46
CA LEU A 39 -3.40 -7.74 -2.14
C LEU A 39 -2.02 -8.36 -1.95
N GLY A 40 -1.01 -7.51 -1.91
CA GLY A 40 0.36 -7.89 -1.67
C GLY A 40 0.88 -7.34 -0.35
N TYR A 41 1.64 -8.14 0.42
CA TYR A 41 2.34 -7.59 1.56
C TYR A 41 3.67 -8.30 1.83
N THR A 42 4.54 -7.55 2.47
CA THR A 42 5.76 -8.07 3.05
C THR A 42 5.74 -7.88 4.55
N ILE A 43 6.39 -8.79 5.29
CA ILE A 43 6.82 -8.50 6.65
C ILE A 43 8.34 -8.42 6.65
N ALA A 44 8.87 -7.32 7.15
CA ALA A 44 10.28 -7.01 7.06
C ALA A 44 10.85 -6.46 8.37
N THR A 45 12.16 -6.55 8.48
CA THR A 45 12.95 -5.80 9.45
C THR A 45 13.69 -4.66 8.74
N LYS A 46 14.47 -3.89 9.46
CA LYS A 46 15.35 -2.85 8.90
C LYS A 46 16.26 -3.35 7.75
N SER A 47 16.55 -4.64 7.68
CA SER A 47 17.58 -5.18 6.78
C SER A 47 17.12 -6.34 5.89
N GLU A 48 16.01 -6.98 6.19
CA GLU A 48 15.58 -8.19 5.48
C GLU A 48 14.05 -8.25 5.36
N ILE A 49 13.57 -8.83 4.28
CA ILE A 49 12.18 -9.24 4.13
C ILE A 49 12.09 -10.69 4.60
N VAL A 50 11.20 -10.98 5.55
CA VAL A 50 11.05 -12.30 6.16
C VAL A 50 9.82 -13.06 5.68
N ILE A 51 8.77 -12.33 5.27
CA ILE A 51 7.56 -12.90 4.68
C ILE A 51 7.22 -12.09 3.44
N LYS A 52 6.73 -12.78 2.39
CA LYS A 52 6.13 -12.22 1.20
C LYS A 52 4.83 -12.96 0.94
N ARG A 53 3.74 -12.23 0.67
CA ARG A 53 2.45 -12.81 0.34
C ARG A 53 1.81 -12.04 -0.81
N ASN A 54 1.15 -12.77 -1.69
CA ASN A 54 0.32 -12.20 -2.74
C ASN A 54 -0.95 -13.03 -2.90
N TYR A 55 -2.10 -12.36 -2.95
CA TYR A 55 -3.40 -13.01 -3.09
C TYR A 55 -4.33 -12.18 -3.95
N LEU A 56 -5.04 -12.86 -4.85
CA LEU A 56 -6.21 -12.27 -5.50
C LEU A 56 -7.43 -12.50 -4.62
N VAL A 57 -8.17 -11.42 -4.36
CA VAL A 57 -9.39 -11.44 -3.54
C VAL A 57 -10.53 -12.04 -4.36
N LYS A 58 -10.91 -13.26 -4.02
CA LYS A 58 -11.87 -14.08 -4.79
C LYS A 58 -13.15 -13.35 -5.12
N GLU A 59 -13.78 -12.73 -4.12
CA GLU A 59 -15.09 -12.07 -4.23
C GLU A 59 -15.07 -10.89 -5.22
N ILE A 60 -13.91 -10.32 -5.48
CA ILE A 60 -13.72 -9.19 -6.41
C ILE A 60 -13.15 -9.69 -7.74
N TYR A 61 -12.08 -10.48 -7.70
CA TYR A 61 -11.36 -10.94 -8.90
C TYR A 61 -12.21 -11.83 -9.81
N GLU A 62 -13.02 -12.74 -9.24
CA GLU A 62 -13.93 -13.60 -10.00
C GLU A 62 -15.23 -12.90 -10.44
N ASN A 63 -15.48 -11.67 -9.98
CA ASN A 63 -16.62 -10.89 -10.41
C ASN A 63 -16.30 -10.14 -11.73
N ASN A 64 -16.77 -10.72 -12.83
CA ASN A 64 -16.51 -10.17 -14.16
C ASN A 64 -17.05 -8.75 -14.36
N ASP A 65 -18.18 -8.40 -13.75
CA ASP A 65 -18.74 -7.06 -13.88
C ASP A 65 -17.84 -6.01 -13.22
N LEU A 66 -17.25 -6.34 -12.06
CA LEU A 66 -16.29 -5.48 -11.39
C LEU A 66 -14.97 -5.41 -12.16
N MET A 67 -14.41 -6.56 -12.56
CA MET A 67 -13.09 -6.61 -13.21
C MET A 67 -13.09 -6.02 -14.62
N ASN A 68 -14.17 -6.19 -15.40
CA ASN A 68 -14.28 -5.60 -16.73
C ASN A 68 -14.30 -4.06 -16.71
N ASN A 69 -14.79 -3.47 -15.61
CA ASN A 69 -14.82 -2.03 -15.41
C ASN A 69 -13.60 -1.51 -14.63
N ALA A 70 -12.77 -2.40 -14.08
CA ALA A 70 -11.61 -2.01 -13.27
C ALA A 70 -10.64 -1.12 -14.05
N TYR A 71 -9.97 -0.20 -13.35
CA TYR A 71 -9.02 0.74 -13.95
C TYR A 71 -7.93 0.02 -14.74
N PHE A 72 -7.34 -1.03 -14.18
CA PHE A 72 -6.35 -1.86 -14.84
C PHE A 72 -6.92 -3.18 -15.40
N ASN A 73 -8.15 -3.15 -15.97
CA ASN A 73 -8.77 -4.34 -16.56
C ASN A 73 -7.88 -5.00 -17.66
N SER A 74 -7.04 -4.22 -18.34
CA SER A 74 -6.07 -4.72 -19.33
C SER A 74 -5.03 -5.68 -18.73
N LYS A 75 -4.82 -5.67 -17.42
CA LYS A 75 -3.91 -6.59 -16.72
C LYS A 75 -4.54 -7.93 -16.35
N LYS A 76 -5.86 -8.08 -16.49
CA LYS A 76 -6.54 -9.34 -16.15
C LYS A 76 -5.92 -10.57 -16.81
N PRO A 77 -5.56 -10.57 -18.12
CA PRO A 77 -4.91 -11.71 -18.74
C PRO A 77 -3.57 -12.09 -18.08
N MET A 78 -2.77 -11.11 -17.65
CA MET A 78 -1.53 -11.34 -16.90
C MET A 78 -1.81 -12.05 -15.57
N TYR A 79 -2.81 -11.59 -14.82
CA TYR A 79 -3.20 -12.24 -13.58
C TYR A 79 -3.76 -13.66 -13.78
N ASP A 80 -4.55 -13.88 -14.84
CA ASP A 80 -5.05 -15.21 -15.20
C ASP A 80 -3.86 -16.17 -15.46
N GLU A 81 -2.84 -15.74 -16.19
CA GLU A 81 -1.61 -16.49 -16.42
C GLU A 81 -0.83 -16.75 -15.09
N MET A 82 -0.74 -15.75 -14.21
CA MET A 82 -0.10 -15.92 -12.90
C MET A 82 -0.83 -16.97 -12.04
N VAL A 83 -2.15 -17.03 -12.11
CA VAL A 83 -2.95 -18.05 -11.41
C VAL A 83 -2.70 -19.42 -11.99
N GLU A 84 -2.73 -19.57 -13.32
CA GLU A 84 -2.46 -20.84 -14.02
C GLU A 84 -1.06 -21.37 -13.70
N ASN A 85 -0.07 -20.49 -13.59
CA ASN A 85 1.31 -20.82 -13.25
C ASN A 85 1.58 -20.96 -11.75
N ASN A 86 0.55 -20.90 -10.89
CA ASN A 86 0.65 -20.94 -9.41
C ASN A 86 1.58 -19.86 -8.81
N GLN A 87 1.69 -18.70 -9.46
CA GLN A 87 2.47 -17.57 -9.00
C GLN A 87 1.67 -16.68 -8.01
N VAL A 88 0.34 -16.72 -8.11
CA VAL A 88 -0.58 -16.03 -7.19
C VAL A 88 -1.77 -16.96 -6.89
N GLU A 89 -2.26 -16.89 -5.66
CA GLU A 89 -3.41 -17.68 -5.22
C GLU A 89 -4.67 -16.82 -5.14
N VAL A 90 -5.79 -17.36 -5.68
CA VAL A 90 -7.11 -16.75 -5.49
C VAL A 90 -7.70 -17.28 -4.18
N LYS A 91 -7.99 -16.39 -3.23
CA LYS A 91 -8.53 -16.77 -1.92
C LYS A 91 -9.68 -15.86 -1.48
N PRO A 92 -10.64 -16.40 -0.71
CA PRO A 92 -11.63 -15.57 -0.05
C PRO A 92 -10.97 -14.51 0.84
N PHE A 93 -11.50 -13.30 0.88
CA PHE A 93 -10.95 -12.20 1.66
C PHE A 93 -10.76 -12.53 3.13
N ALA A 94 -11.73 -13.25 3.73
CA ALA A 94 -11.62 -13.72 5.12
C ALA A 94 -10.43 -14.65 5.36
N GLU A 95 -10.08 -15.49 4.39
CA GLU A 95 -8.91 -16.37 4.49
C GLU A 95 -7.60 -15.57 4.42
N ILE A 96 -7.52 -14.60 3.49
CA ILE A 96 -6.38 -13.69 3.36
C ILE A 96 -6.17 -12.94 4.68
N VAL A 97 -7.24 -12.35 5.23
CA VAL A 97 -7.19 -11.65 6.52
C VAL A 97 -6.70 -12.57 7.64
N LYS A 98 -7.17 -13.81 7.69
CA LYS A 98 -6.74 -14.78 8.70
C LYS A 98 -5.25 -15.13 8.56
N ILE A 99 -4.74 -15.32 7.34
CA ILE A 99 -3.32 -15.57 7.09
C ILE A 99 -2.48 -14.37 7.56
N MET A 100 -2.88 -13.17 7.18
CA MET A 100 -2.21 -11.94 7.59
C MET A 100 -2.18 -11.76 9.11
N GLN A 101 -3.29 -12.06 9.80
CA GLN A 101 -3.36 -12.03 11.26
C GLN A 101 -2.39 -13.02 11.92
N ASN A 102 -2.26 -14.22 11.35
CA ASN A 102 -1.33 -15.22 11.83
C ASN A 102 0.13 -14.77 11.64
N ASP A 103 0.47 -14.28 10.45
CA ASP A 103 1.81 -13.77 10.13
C ASP A 103 2.19 -12.59 11.08
N ILE A 104 1.24 -11.68 11.36
CA ILE A 104 1.42 -10.57 12.32
C ILE A 104 1.63 -11.08 13.75
N ALA A 105 0.84 -12.08 14.17
CA ALA A 105 0.96 -12.64 15.52
C ALA A 105 2.30 -13.38 15.72
N GLU A 106 2.71 -14.17 14.73
CA GLU A 106 3.95 -14.93 14.77
C GLU A 106 5.20 -14.02 14.82
N THR A 107 5.19 -12.97 14.01
CA THR A 107 6.33 -12.04 13.89
C THR A 107 6.34 -10.95 14.95
N GLY A 108 5.19 -10.64 15.54
CA GLY A 108 5.07 -9.56 16.51
C GLY A 108 5.17 -8.16 15.88
N VAL A 109 4.71 -8.00 14.64
CA VAL A 109 4.64 -6.71 13.93
C VAL A 109 4.05 -5.62 14.82
N LYS A 110 4.64 -4.43 14.78
CA LYS A 110 4.18 -3.24 15.51
C LYS A 110 3.69 -2.13 14.58
N PHE A 111 4.16 -2.11 13.33
CA PHE A 111 3.93 -1.02 12.38
C PHE A 111 3.27 -1.55 11.12
N PHE A 112 2.27 -0.82 10.65
CA PHE A 112 1.65 -1.00 9.34
C PHE A 112 2.00 0.19 8.44
N GLY A 113 2.48 -0.08 7.24
CA GLY A 113 2.86 0.96 6.29
C GLY A 113 2.47 0.65 4.86
N ALA A 114 2.31 1.71 4.08
CA ALA A 114 2.14 1.70 2.63
C ALA A 114 2.60 3.04 2.04
N TYR A 115 2.81 3.10 0.74
CA TYR A 115 3.09 4.34 0.05
C TYR A 115 1.77 5.06 -0.26
N ASN A 116 1.48 6.15 0.49
CA ASN A 116 0.14 6.75 0.58
C ASN A 116 -0.87 5.85 1.32
N VAL A 117 -0.49 5.43 2.50
CA VAL A 117 -1.22 4.46 3.35
C VAL A 117 -2.72 4.76 3.54
N GLY A 118 -3.13 6.01 3.35
CA GLY A 118 -4.53 6.41 3.39
C GLY A 118 -5.36 5.78 2.27
N PHE A 119 -4.76 5.55 1.11
CA PHE A 119 -5.42 4.91 -0.03
C PHE A 119 -5.69 3.43 0.26
N ASP A 120 -4.68 2.70 0.71
CA ASP A 120 -4.80 1.26 0.98
C ASP A 120 -5.73 0.97 2.15
N LEU A 121 -5.68 1.77 3.20
CA LEU A 121 -6.64 1.67 4.30
C LEU A 121 -8.08 1.92 3.82
N ASP A 122 -8.29 2.93 2.97
CA ASP A 122 -9.61 3.22 2.39
C ASP A 122 -10.09 2.04 1.54
N ALA A 123 -9.24 1.50 0.68
CA ALA A 123 -9.54 0.36 -0.18
C ALA A 123 -9.90 -0.91 0.62
N LEU A 124 -9.09 -1.25 1.62
CA LEU A 124 -9.36 -2.39 2.50
C LEU A 124 -10.68 -2.24 3.28
N MET A 125 -10.98 -1.03 3.75
CA MET A 125 -12.24 -0.74 4.45
C MET A 125 -13.44 -0.83 3.51
N GLN A 126 -13.35 -0.31 2.28
CA GLN A 126 -14.42 -0.40 1.29
C GLN A 126 -14.66 -1.87 0.88
N THR A 127 -13.60 -2.62 0.65
CA THR A 127 -13.67 -4.06 0.34
C THR A 127 -14.32 -4.84 1.49
N SER A 128 -13.91 -4.57 2.73
CA SER A 128 -14.51 -5.19 3.91
C SER A 128 -16.01 -4.89 4.03
N ASN A 129 -16.42 -3.64 3.79
CA ASN A 129 -17.82 -3.23 3.82
C ASN A 129 -18.61 -3.84 2.67
N PHE A 130 -18.04 -3.95 1.48
CA PHE A 130 -18.67 -4.56 0.32
C PHE A 130 -18.95 -6.06 0.56
N ILE A 131 -17.96 -6.79 1.07
CA ILE A 131 -18.09 -8.25 1.29
C ILE A 131 -18.92 -8.55 2.54
N TYR A 132 -18.81 -7.74 3.60
CA TYR A 132 -19.47 -7.96 4.90
C TYR A 132 -20.31 -6.76 5.36
N PRO A 133 -21.31 -6.30 4.59
CA PRO A 133 -22.02 -5.05 4.88
C PRO A 133 -22.76 -5.10 6.24
N ASN A 134 -23.22 -6.25 6.67
CA ASN A 134 -23.92 -6.39 7.97
C ASN A 134 -23.00 -6.19 9.17
N ILE A 135 -21.71 -6.45 9.03
CA ILE A 135 -20.71 -6.25 10.09
C ILE A 135 -20.23 -4.80 10.09
N PHE A 136 -19.94 -4.26 8.91
CA PHE A 136 -19.28 -2.95 8.78
C PHE A 136 -20.24 -1.76 8.80
N LYS A 137 -21.51 -1.92 8.42
CA LYS A 137 -22.50 -0.84 8.35
C LYS A 137 -22.60 0.02 9.62
N MET A 138 -22.47 -0.56 10.81
CA MET A 138 -22.53 0.17 12.08
C MET A 138 -21.28 0.99 12.38
N PHE A 139 -20.12 0.56 11.86
CA PHE A 139 -18.81 1.14 12.13
C PHE A 139 -18.30 2.02 10.99
N PHE A 140 -18.90 1.89 9.78
CA PHE A 140 -18.48 2.58 8.56
C PHE A 140 -18.97 4.03 8.57
N LYS A 141 -18.33 4.86 9.39
CA LYS A 141 -18.68 6.27 9.54
C LYS A 141 -17.63 7.15 8.86
N LYS A 142 -18.11 8.08 8.02
CA LYS A 142 -17.29 9.15 7.45
C LYS A 142 -17.53 10.45 8.20
N THR A 143 -16.48 11.25 8.34
CA THR A 143 -16.56 12.63 8.83
C THR A 143 -17.21 13.54 7.77
N LYS A 144 -17.56 14.77 8.14
CA LYS A 144 -18.08 15.78 7.17
C LYS A 144 -17.13 16.05 6.00
N SER A 145 -15.82 15.80 6.17
CA SER A 145 -14.80 15.94 5.11
C SER A 145 -14.66 14.68 4.24
N GLY A 146 -15.51 13.66 4.41
CA GLY A 146 -15.45 12.41 3.66
C GLY A 146 -14.40 11.40 4.15
N LYS A 147 -13.56 11.75 5.12
CA LYS A 147 -12.58 10.82 5.73
C LYS A 147 -13.26 9.87 6.70
N PHE A 148 -12.69 8.70 6.91
CA PHE A 148 -13.16 7.79 7.94
C PHE A 148 -13.00 8.36 9.34
N ALA A 149 -13.98 8.12 10.18
CA ALA A 149 -13.89 8.49 11.59
C ALA A 149 -12.79 7.64 12.29
N PRO A 150 -12.09 8.18 13.30
CA PRO A 150 -11.05 7.45 14.03
C PRO A 150 -11.51 6.08 14.57
N ASP A 151 -12.74 5.99 15.06
CA ASP A 151 -13.32 4.73 15.55
C ASP A 151 -13.51 3.70 14.42
N THR A 152 -13.82 4.16 13.20
CA THR A 152 -13.88 3.28 12.01
C THR A 152 -12.50 2.71 11.69
N ILE A 153 -11.46 3.54 11.73
CA ILE A 153 -10.07 3.10 11.49
C ILE A 153 -9.64 2.07 12.54
N LYS A 154 -9.92 2.33 13.81
CA LYS A 154 -9.60 1.40 14.91
C LYS A 154 -10.33 0.07 14.77
N PHE A 155 -11.61 0.12 14.43
CA PHE A 155 -12.40 -1.08 14.18
C PHE A 155 -11.84 -1.89 13.02
N CYS A 156 -11.51 -1.25 11.89
CA CYS A 156 -10.91 -1.91 10.74
C CYS A 156 -9.55 -2.53 11.06
N GLN A 157 -8.70 -1.84 11.83
CA GLN A 157 -7.43 -2.41 12.28
C GLN A 157 -7.64 -3.64 13.18
N ALA A 158 -8.59 -3.57 14.10
CA ALA A 158 -8.93 -4.70 14.98
C ALA A 158 -9.44 -5.90 14.16
N TYR A 159 -10.22 -5.65 13.10
CA TYR A 159 -10.71 -6.68 12.20
C TYR A 159 -9.58 -7.25 11.33
N LEU A 160 -8.80 -6.39 10.64
CA LEU A 160 -7.78 -6.80 9.70
C LEU A 160 -6.53 -7.40 10.38
N PHE A 161 -6.13 -6.85 11.53
CA PHE A 161 -4.85 -7.14 12.17
C PHE A 161 -4.98 -7.77 13.56
N ARG A 162 -6.20 -7.89 14.12
CA ARG A 162 -6.49 -8.28 15.52
C ARG A 162 -5.80 -7.44 16.57
N LYS A 163 -5.23 -6.31 16.19
CA LYS A 163 -4.62 -5.34 17.10
C LYS A 163 -4.51 -3.98 16.43
N GLU A 164 -4.33 -2.96 17.23
CA GLU A 164 -3.95 -1.63 16.75
C GLU A 164 -2.45 -1.62 16.43
N LEU A 165 -2.10 -1.30 15.19
CA LEU A 165 -0.73 -1.11 14.72
C LEU A 165 -0.45 0.39 14.60
N GLU A 166 0.79 0.79 14.85
CA GLU A 166 1.23 2.13 14.52
C GLU A 166 1.29 2.28 13.01
N ILE A 167 0.56 3.26 12.46
CA ILE A 167 0.50 3.48 11.02
C ILE A 167 1.64 4.40 10.61
N ILE A 168 2.35 4.04 9.54
CA ILE A 168 3.41 4.84 8.91
C ILE A 168 3.07 5.12 7.45
N ASP A 169 3.20 6.37 7.03
CA ASP A 169 3.03 6.77 5.64
C ASP A 169 4.41 6.90 4.97
N LEU A 170 4.72 5.92 4.13
CA LEU A 170 6.03 5.86 3.47
C LEU A 170 6.25 7.02 2.50
N TRP A 171 5.20 7.53 1.86
CA TRP A 171 5.30 8.68 0.99
C TRP A 171 5.73 9.92 1.76
N THR A 172 5.10 10.22 2.89
CA THR A 172 5.50 11.34 3.78
C THR A 172 6.96 11.18 4.21
N MET A 173 7.34 9.98 4.66
CA MET A 173 8.70 9.72 5.11
C MET A 173 9.74 9.83 3.99
N ALA A 174 9.42 9.35 2.78
CA ALA A 174 10.29 9.45 1.61
C ALA A 174 10.51 10.91 1.21
N CYS A 175 9.45 11.73 1.16
CA CYS A 175 9.54 13.14 0.85
C CYS A 175 10.48 13.89 1.81
N GLN A 176 10.31 13.66 3.12
CA GLN A 176 11.13 14.32 4.14
C GLN A 176 12.58 13.81 4.22
N THR A 177 12.83 12.56 3.81
CA THR A 177 14.14 11.92 4.07
C THR A 177 14.96 11.73 2.81
N LEU A 178 14.35 11.29 1.72
CA LEU A 178 15.03 10.90 0.49
C LEU A 178 14.91 12.00 -0.58
N CYS A 179 13.70 12.48 -0.86
CA CYS A 179 13.51 13.50 -1.90
C CYS A 179 14.08 14.87 -1.52
N SER A 180 14.31 15.14 -0.24
CA SER A 180 14.99 16.36 0.23
C SER A 180 16.52 16.27 0.18
N GLN A 181 17.10 15.14 -0.28
CA GLN A 181 18.55 15.02 -0.41
C GLN A 181 19.06 15.71 -1.67
N LYS A 182 20.25 16.35 -1.56
CA LYS A 182 20.92 17.02 -2.70
C LYS A 182 21.12 16.09 -3.89
N THR A 183 21.52 14.86 -3.64
CA THR A 183 21.75 13.85 -4.68
C THR A 183 20.46 13.46 -5.40
N PHE A 184 19.35 13.29 -4.68
CA PHE A 184 18.04 13.04 -5.31
C PHE A 184 17.67 14.20 -6.24
N GLN A 185 17.77 15.44 -5.75
CA GLN A 185 17.40 16.61 -6.54
C GLN A 185 18.34 16.90 -7.70
N ALA A 186 19.63 16.53 -7.59
CA ALA A 186 20.59 16.70 -8.67
C ALA A 186 20.41 15.72 -9.84
N PHE A 187 20.03 14.46 -9.57
CA PHE A 187 20.07 13.40 -10.57
C PHE A 187 18.70 12.76 -10.87
N TYR A 188 17.73 12.83 -9.95
CA TYR A 188 16.43 12.16 -10.09
C TYR A 188 15.24 13.13 -10.06
N LEU A 189 15.49 14.44 -9.96
CA LEU A 189 14.42 15.42 -9.90
C LEU A 189 13.62 15.42 -11.19
N GLN A 190 12.34 15.12 -11.06
CA GLN A 190 11.34 15.30 -12.09
C GLN A 190 10.21 16.17 -11.54
N GLU A 191 9.59 16.95 -12.39
CA GLU A 191 8.45 17.77 -11.99
C GLU A 191 7.17 17.32 -12.67
N THR A 192 6.06 17.48 -11.96
CA THR A 192 4.72 17.33 -12.53
C THR A 192 4.43 18.56 -13.41
N ALA A 193 3.38 18.47 -14.25
CA ALA A 193 2.90 19.60 -15.03
C ALA A 193 2.56 20.87 -14.19
N ARG A 194 2.34 20.70 -12.88
CA ARG A 194 2.08 21.78 -11.92
C ARG A 194 3.34 22.28 -11.21
N GLY A 195 4.53 21.83 -11.60
CA GLY A 195 5.81 22.22 -10.99
C GLY A 195 6.10 21.62 -9.61
N ASN A 196 5.35 20.60 -9.19
CA ASN A 196 5.67 19.87 -7.96
C ASN A 196 6.71 18.79 -8.24
N ILE A 197 7.59 18.54 -7.28
CA ILE A 197 8.55 17.43 -7.39
C ILE A 197 7.78 16.10 -7.39
N LYS A 198 8.04 15.28 -8.40
CA LYS A 198 7.53 13.91 -8.44
C LYS A 198 8.23 13.09 -7.35
N SER A 199 7.42 12.39 -6.58
CA SER A 199 7.89 11.61 -5.43
C SER A 199 7.08 10.30 -5.27
N ASN A 200 6.65 9.70 -6.39
CA ASN A 200 6.04 8.36 -6.39
C ASN A 200 7.09 7.29 -6.04
N ALA A 201 6.64 6.10 -5.68
CA ALA A 201 7.48 5.02 -5.21
C ALA A 201 8.54 4.62 -6.25
N GLU A 202 8.16 4.54 -7.53
CA GLU A 202 9.04 4.22 -8.65
C GLU A 202 10.27 5.14 -8.73
N ILE A 203 10.07 6.46 -8.69
CA ILE A 203 11.18 7.43 -8.77
C ILE A 203 12.08 7.33 -7.54
N VAL A 204 11.48 7.18 -6.36
CA VAL A 204 12.25 7.02 -5.12
C VAL A 204 13.02 5.72 -5.11
N TYR A 205 12.44 4.64 -5.63
CA TYR A 205 13.11 3.35 -5.76
C TYR A 205 14.28 3.40 -6.76
N ASN A 206 14.08 4.01 -7.93
CA ASN A 206 15.16 4.26 -8.88
C ASN A 206 16.34 4.99 -8.22
N TYR A 207 16.05 5.98 -7.38
CA TYR A 207 17.09 6.71 -6.66
C TYR A 207 17.84 5.85 -5.63
N ILE A 208 17.15 5.04 -4.84
CA ILE A 208 17.81 4.28 -3.77
C ILE A 208 18.63 3.10 -4.28
N GLU A 209 18.27 2.57 -5.46
CA GLU A 209 18.96 1.44 -6.12
C GLU A 209 19.90 1.89 -7.24
N ASP A 210 20.02 3.22 -7.47
CA ASP A 210 20.89 3.84 -8.50
C ASP A 210 20.62 3.31 -9.93
N LEU A 211 19.32 3.22 -10.28
CA LEU A 211 18.90 2.60 -11.55
C LEU A 211 18.80 3.57 -12.73
N GLU A 212 19.23 4.82 -12.57
CA GLU A 212 19.21 5.87 -13.61
C GLU A 212 17.83 6.04 -14.30
N GLY A 213 16.74 5.70 -13.60
CA GLY A 213 15.38 5.78 -14.16
C GLY A 213 15.00 4.63 -15.09
N ASN A 214 15.77 3.53 -15.11
CA ASN A 214 15.51 2.38 -15.99
C ASN A 214 14.55 1.35 -15.41
N PHE A 215 14.10 1.53 -14.17
CA PHE A 215 13.09 0.66 -13.56
C PHE A 215 11.70 1.23 -13.81
N ALA A 216 10.77 0.38 -14.23
CA ALA A 216 9.35 0.64 -14.29
C ALA A 216 8.60 -0.38 -13.42
N GLU A 217 7.64 0.09 -12.64
CA GLU A 217 6.78 -0.77 -11.82
C GLU A 217 5.91 -1.66 -12.72
N ASP A 218 5.76 -2.94 -12.36
CA ASP A 218 4.81 -3.84 -13.03
C ASP A 218 3.39 -3.65 -12.48
N HIS A 219 3.26 -2.87 -11.39
CA HIS A 219 2.02 -2.57 -10.69
C HIS A 219 1.26 -3.85 -10.32
N THR A 220 1.92 -4.77 -9.65
CA THR A 220 1.32 -5.87 -8.91
C THR A 220 1.53 -5.60 -7.43
N ALA A 221 0.51 -5.88 -6.61
CA ALA A 221 0.53 -5.50 -5.20
C ALA A 221 1.75 -6.06 -4.43
N LEU A 222 2.22 -7.27 -4.76
CA LEU A 222 3.42 -7.81 -4.12
C LEU A 222 4.69 -7.09 -4.58
N SER A 223 4.84 -6.81 -5.87
CA SER A 223 6.01 -6.11 -6.39
C SER A 223 6.13 -4.73 -5.76
N ASP A 224 5.02 -4.01 -5.71
CA ASP A 224 4.98 -2.66 -5.16
C ASP A 224 5.23 -2.67 -3.64
N SER A 225 4.68 -3.63 -2.90
CA SER A 225 5.00 -3.80 -1.46
C SER A 225 6.48 -4.13 -1.20
N ILE A 226 7.18 -4.81 -2.13
CA ILE A 226 8.63 -5.07 -2.05
C ILE A 226 9.41 -3.78 -2.27
N ILE A 227 9.05 -2.99 -3.28
CA ILE A 227 9.64 -1.67 -3.57
C ILE A 227 9.52 -0.75 -2.35
N GLU A 228 8.31 -0.63 -1.83
CA GLU A 228 8.00 0.17 -0.65
C GLU A 228 8.78 -0.29 0.59
N THR A 229 8.94 -1.60 0.76
CA THR A 229 9.78 -2.16 1.83
C THR A 229 11.25 -1.76 1.68
N ARG A 230 11.79 -1.73 0.46
CA ARG A 230 13.15 -1.26 0.21
C ARG A 230 13.30 0.24 0.54
N ILE A 231 12.30 1.03 0.18
CA ILE A 231 12.23 2.46 0.55
C ILE A 231 12.24 2.61 2.07
N LEU A 232 11.39 1.88 2.79
CA LEU A 232 11.39 1.88 4.26
C LEU A 232 12.76 1.50 4.83
N GLN A 233 13.36 0.42 4.35
CA GLN A 233 14.68 -0.03 4.81
C GLN A 233 15.76 1.04 4.59
N ARG A 234 15.72 1.77 3.47
CA ARG A 234 16.63 2.88 3.20
C ARG A 234 16.40 4.04 4.17
N ILE A 235 15.15 4.41 4.42
CA ILE A 235 14.79 5.45 5.39
C ILE A 235 15.28 5.08 6.80
N LEU A 236 15.06 3.84 7.24
CA LEU A 236 15.47 3.35 8.55
C LEU A 236 16.99 3.30 8.76
N ARG A 237 17.78 3.26 7.67
CA ARG A 237 19.26 3.41 7.75
C ARG A 237 19.68 4.84 8.05
N ILE A 238 18.90 5.82 7.59
CA ILE A 238 19.18 7.24 7.72
C ILE A 238 18.60 7.80 9.02
N ARG A 239 17.35 7.44 9.32
CA ARG A 239 16.62 7.94 10.50
C ARG A 239 16.62 6.91 11.64
N LYS A 240 16.76 7.40 12.87
CA LYS A 240 16.66 6.56 14.08
C LYS A 240 15.23 6.39 14.58
N THR A 241 14.35 7.33 14.26
CA THR A 241 12.95 7.37 14.72
C THR A 241 12.01 7.39 13.53
N LEU A 242 10.88 6.68 13.67
CA LEU A 242 9.77 6.73 12.74
C LEU A 242 8.83 7.86 13.13
N GLU A 243 8.40 8.64 12.16
CA GLU A 243 7.33 9.60 12.35
C GLU A 243 6.01 8.95 11.88
N THR A 244 5.03 8.90 12.78
CA THR A 244 3.68 8.40 12.49
C THR A 244 2.73 9.51 12.03
N LYS A 245 3.26 10.67 11.65
CA LYS A 245 2.47 11.81 11.18
C LYS A 245 2.25 11.70 9.67
N PHE A 246 1.00 11.91 9.28
CA PHE A 246 0.59 11.96 7.88
C PHE A 246 0.57 13.40 7.38
N ALA A 247 1.09 13.64 6.19
CA ALA A 247 0.88 14.89 5.48
C ALA A 247 -0.21 14.72 4.42
N PHE A 248 -1.07 15.73 4.28
CA PHE A 248 -2.11 15.72 3.23
C PHE A 248 -1.52 15.80 1.82
N LEU A 249 -0.41 16.51 1.68
CA LEU A 249 0.33 16.69 0.43
C LEU A 249 1.83 16.49 0.70
N PRO A 250 2.31 15.23 0.79
CA PRO A 250 3.67 14.92 1.21
C PRO A 250 4.76 15.60 0.39
N TYR A 251 4.56 15.77 -0.92
CA TYR A 251 5.53 16.44 -1.80
C TYR A 251 5.83 17.91 -1.40
N ARG A 252 4.94 18.56 -0.63
CA ARG A 252 5.16 19.91 -0.08
C ARG A 252 6.16 19.94 1.09
N LEU A 253 6.49 18.78 1.64
CA LEU A 253 7.49 18.63 2.70
C LEU A 253 8.92 18.52 2.14
N ILE A 254 9.06 18.45 0.81
CA ILE A 254 10.37 18.36 0.18
C ILE A 254 11.04 19.73 0.25
N GLU A 255 12.14 19.81 1.00
CA GLU A 255 12.97 21.01 1.04
C GLU A 255 13.77 21.11 -0.25
N ARG A 256 13.52 22.15 -1.05
CA ARG A 256 14.31 22.40 -2.26
C ARG A 256 15.71 22.86 -1.87
N VAL A 257 16.70 22.19 -2.44
CA VAL A 257 18.08 22.57 -2.28
C VAL A 257 18.37 23.68 -3.31
N VAL A 258 18.70 24.86 -2.80
CA VAL A 258 19.13 26.02 -3.60
C VAL A 258 20.59 25.88 -3.96
#